data_076191dc504f1c8e030265bcc9084769
#
_entry.id   076191dc504f1c8e030265bcc9084769
#
_cell.length_a   1.000
_cell.length_b   1.000
_cell.length_c   1.000
_cell.angle_alpha   90.00
_cell.angle_beta   90.00
_cell.angle_gamma   90.00
#
_symmetry.space_group_name_H-M   'P 1'
#
loop_
_entity.id
_entity.type
_entity.pdbx_description
1 polymer ?
#
loop_
_entity_poly.entity_id
_entity_poly.type
_entity_poly.pdbx_seq_one_letter_code
_entity_poly.pdbx_strand_id
1 'polypeptide(L)'
;MATLAALHRTPRGLHRDPSGHRRTRYGAVAPATWNRELATLRAAVGWWGAHGWLDQDPTAQLSRRKEPVDRTRALTRAQVEGLWRRGDVAIREKTLWRLLYETAARASEVLNLNLEDLDLANKRAQVTSKGGAVEWVFWQTGAALLLPRLLGRRAAGPVFLADRKPTRAVPTADLDPVTGRARLSYRRAAHLFHTATGWDLHQLRHSALTHAAEDGTNTPMLLARSRHASVRSLERYARPGPEAVARHLAATDPAARRRPGP
;
A
#
# COMPACT_ATOMS: atom_id res chain seq x y z
N MET A 1 -27.32 -27.25 21.60
CA MET A 1 -26.78 -26.11 20.80
C MET A 1 -25.41 -25.72 21.35
N ALA A 2 -24.33 -26.07 20.66
CA ALA A 2 -23.01 -25.58 21.01
C ALA A 2 -22.97 -24.12 20.61
N THR A 3 -22.81 -23.21 21.57
CA THR A 3 -22.73 -21.77 21.37
C THR A 3 -21.57 -21.45 20.42
N LEU A 4 -21.72 -20.52 19.47
CA LEU A 4 -20.64 -20.03 18.59
C LEU A 4 -19.38 -19.64 19.37
N ALA A 5 -19.52 -19.23 20.64
CA ALA A 5 -18.41 -19.04 21.58
C ALA A 5 -17.63 -20.34 21.87
N ALA A 6 -18.26 -21.52 21.79
CA ALA A 6 -17.58 -22.80 21.93
C ALA A 6 -16.84 -23.19 20.63
N LEU A 7 -17.34 -22.81 19.45
CA LEU A 7 -16.62 -22.94 18.18
C LEU A 7 -15.33 -22.12 18.15
N HIS A 8 -15.30 -20.98 18.83
CA HIS A 8 -14.07 -20.19 19.05
C HIS A 8 -13.08 -20.82 20.04
N ARG A 9 -13.51 -21.79 20.83
CA ARG A 9 -12.64 -22.50 21.80
C ARG A 9 -12.14 -23.84 21.27
N THR A 10 -12.65 -24.34 20.16
CA THR A 10 -12.18 -25.61 19.60
C THR A 10 -10.97 -25.38 18.70
N PRO A 11 -9.78 -25.88 19.06
CA PRO A 11 -8.57 -25.62 18.30
C PRO A 11 -8.53 -26.50 17.05
N ARG A 12 -8.96 -26.00 15.90
CA ARG A 12 -8.53 -26.55 14.63
C ARG A 12 -7.23 -25.88 14.23
N GLY A 13 -6.13 -26.58 14.45
CA GLY A 13 -4.77 -26.11 14.12
C GLY A 13 -4.00 -25.57 15.31
N LEU A 14 -3.54 -26.47 16.16
CA LEU A 14 -2.54 -26.20 17.18
C LEU A 14 -1.18 -25.99 16.49
N HIS A 15 -0.79 -24.74 16.28
CA HIS A 15 0.61 -24.44 16.02
C HIS A 15 1.34 -24.41 17.37
N ARG A 16 2.31 -25.29 17.58
CA ARG A 16 3.27 -25.18 18.67
C ARG A 16 4.29 -24.11 18.28
N ASP A 17 4.49 -23.11 19.13
CA ASP A 17 5.63 -22.24 19.01
C ASP A 17 6.93 -22.98 19.40
N PRO A 18 8.11 -22.47 19.10
CA PRO A 18 9.38 -23.10 19.46
C PRO A 18 9.56 -23.33 20.97
N SER A 19 8.77 -22.67 21.83
CA SER A 19 8.78 -22.80 23.29
C SER A 19 7.78 -23.84 23.83
N GLY A 20 7.04 -24.53 22.91
CA GLY A 20 6.12 -25.61 23.27
C GLY A 20 4.75 -25.20 23.80
N HIS A 21 4.44 -23.90 23.85
CA HIS A 21 3.17 -23.40 24.35
C HIS A 21 2.04 -23.55 23.32
N ARG A 22 0.89 -24.05 23.76
CA ARG A 22 -0.34 -24.12 22.97
C ARG A 22 -0.93 -22.72 22.82
N ARG A 23 -0.83 -22.11 21.67
CA ARG A 23 -1.55 -20.87 21.34
C ARG A 23 -2.90 -21.21 20.72
N THR A 24 -3.98 -20.75 21.33
CA THR A 24 -5.29 -20.76 20.69
C THR A 24 -5.29 -19.77 19.54
N ARG A 25 -5.79 -20.19 18.36
CA ARG A 25 -5.77 -19.36 17.13
C ARG A 25 -6.27 -17.94 17.33
N TYR A 26 -7.16 -17.70 18.27
CA TYR A 26 -7.81 -16.41 18.50
C TYR A 26 -7.31 -15.66 19.75
N GLY A 27 -6.60 -16.29 20.66
CA GLY A 27 -6.01 -15.60 21.84
C GLY A 27 -4.87 -14.66 21.48
N ALA A 28 -4.16 -14.95 20.39
CA ALA A 28 -2.99 -14.21 19.91
C ALA A 28 -3.23 -13.39 18.62
N VAL A 29 -4.49 -13.34 18.14
CA VAL A 29 -4.83 -12.62 16.90
C VAL A 29 -4.80 -11.11 17.13
N ALA A 30 -4.13 -10.37 16.23
CA ALA A 30 -4.08 -8.91 16.28
C ALA A 30 -5.50 -8.30 16.26
N PRO A 31 -5.74 -7.19 16.99
CA PRO A 31 -7.04 -6.53 17.05
C PRO A 31 -7.68 -6.25 15.68
N ALA A 32 -6.90 -5.80 14.70
CA ALA A 32 -7.39 -5.55 13.34
C ALA A 32 -7.91 -6.83 12.65
N THR A 33 -7.20 -7.97 12.83
CA THR A 33 -7.64 -9.25 12.28
C THR A 33 -8.91 -9.74 12.97
N TRP A 34 -8.96 -9.66 14.31
CA TRP A 34 -10.17 -9.97 15.08
C TRP A 34 -11.37 -9.14 14.60
N ASN A 35 -11.20 -7.83 14.47
CA ASN A 35 -12.28 -6.92 14.08
C ASN A 35 -12.79 -7.20 12.66
N ARG A 36 -11.89 -7.59 11.75
CA ARG A 36 -12.25 -7.98 10.38
C ARG A 36 -13.03 -9.30 10.38
N GLU A 37 -12.55 -10.31 11.12
CA GLU A 37 -13.23 -11.61 11.21
C GLU A 37 -14.60 -11.46 11.88
N LEU A 38 -14.71 -10.65 12.94
CA LEU A 38 -15.97 -10.33 13.60
C LEU A 38 -16.95 -9.61 12.65
N ALA A 39 -16.47 -8.67 11.84
CA ALA A 39 -17.31 -8.00 10.86
C ALA A 39 -17.84 -8.97 9.79
N THR A 40 -17.00 -9.88 9.31
CA THR A 40 -17.40 -10.92 8.35
C THR A 40 -18.44 -11.86 8.97
N LEU A 41 -18.23 -12.28 10.23
CA LEU A 41 -19.17 -13.15 10.94
C LEU A 41 -20.52 -12.46 11.14
N ARG A 42 -20.51 -11.17 11.57
CA ARG A 42 -21.75 -10.40 11.74
C ARG A 42 -22.52 -10.22 10.44
N ALA A 43 -21.83 -10.02 9.32
CA ALA A 43 -22.48 -9.94 8.02
C ALA A 43 -23.18 -11.26 7.65
N ALA A 44 -22.53 -12.41 7.89
CA ALA A 44 -23.10 -13.73 7.67
C ALA A 44 -24.29 -13.99 8.60
N VAL A 45 -24.16 -13.69 9.90
CA VAL A 45 -25.23 -13.86 10.90
C VAL A 45 -26.42 -12.97 10.57
N GLY A 46 -26.20 -11.72 10.18
CA GLY A 46 -27.28 -10.81 9.73
C GLY A 46 -28.01 -11.35 8.50
N TRP A 47 -27.27 -11.93 7.54
CA TRP A 47 -27.88 -12.57 6.38
C TRP A 47 -28.71 -13.79 6.78
N TRP A 48 -28.20 -14.66 7.66
CA TRP A 48 -28.94 -15.84 8.16
C TRP A 48 -30.19 -15.46 8.94
N GLY A 49 -30.10 -14.41 9.78
CA GLY A 49 -31.28 -13.88 10.49
C GLY A 49 -32.35 -13.35 9.54
N ALA A 50 -31.94 -12.60 8.51
CA ALA A 50 -32.86 -12.08 7.50
C ALA A 50 -33.58 -13.19 6.69
N HIS A 51 -32.98 -14.40 6.61
CA HIS A 51 -33.57 -15.56 5.94
C HIS A 51 -34.29 -16.52 6.91
N GLY A 52 -34.46 -16.11 8.18
CA GLY A 52 -35.16 -16.94 9.17
C GLY A 52 -34.38 -18.18 9.63
N TRP A 53 -33.07 -18.23 9.40
CA TRP A 53 -32.23 -19.37 9.79
C TRP A 53 -31.68 -19.23 11.22
N LEU A 54 -31.75 -18.05 11.79
CA LEU A 54 -31.34 -17.74 13.15
C LEU A 54 -32.37 -16.84 13.83
N ASP A 55 -32.83 -17.23 15.01
CA ASP A 55 -33.76 -16.44 15.82
C ASP A 55 -33.05 -15.40 16.68
N GLN A 56 -31.77 -15.60 16.97
CA GLN A 56 -30.96 -14.73 17.82
C GLN A 56 -29.58 -14.51 17.21
N ASP A 57 -29.03 -13.32 17.42
CA ASP A 57 -27.65 -13.01 17.00
C ASP A 57 -26.62 -13.58 17.99
N PRO A 58 -25.92 -14.68 17.63
CA PRO A 58 -24.89 -15.28 18.49
C PRO A 58 -23.63 -14.41 18.61
N THR A 59 -23.53 -13.33 17.84
CA THR A 59 -22.39 -12.40 17.90
C THR A 59 -22.67 -11.15 18.76
N ALA A 60 -23.87 -11.04 19.31
CA ALA A 60 -24.30 -9.84 20.05
C ALA A 60 -23.34 -9.48 21.21
N GLN A 61 -22.81 -10.47 21.91
CA GLN A 61 -21.88 -10.27 23.03
C GLN A 61 -20.41 -10.11 22.60
N LEU A 62 -20.07 -10.29 21.33
CA LEU A 62 -18.71 -10.15 20.83
C LEU A 62 -18.42 -8.67 20.58
N SER A 63 -17.43 -8.11 21.25
CA SER A 63 -17.02 -6.71 21.05
C SER A 63 -15.80 -6.59 20.12
N ARG A 64 -15.72 -5.45 19.43
CA ARG A 64 -14.50 -5.08 18.71
C ARG A 64 -13.37 -4.82 19.70
N ARG A 65 -12.16 -5.22 19.34
CA ARG A 65 -10.96 -4.90 20.10
C ARG A 65 -10.44 -3.52 19.72
N LYS A 66 -9.92 -2.77 20.70
CA LYS A 66 -9.26 -1.50 20.43
C LYS A 66 -8.00 -1.77 19.58
N GLU A 67 -7.96 -1.19 18.41
CA GLU A 67 -6.77 -1.27 17.57
C GLU A 67 -5.71 -0.31 18.12
N PRO A 68 -4.43 -0.73 18.15
CA PRO A 68 -3.36 0.20 18.45
C PRO A 68 -3.35 1.29 17.39
N VAL A 69 -3.01 2.50 17.81
CA VAL A 69 -2.82 3.61 16.88
C VAL A 69 -1.76 3.20 15.87
N ASP A 70 -2.06 3.34 14.59
CA ASP A 70 -1.09 3.11 13.53
C ASP A 70 0.12 4.03 13.75
N ARG A 71 1.25 3.43 14.16
CA ARG A 71 2.51 4.13 14.42
C ARG A 71 3.46 4.04 13.24
N THR A 72 2.98 3.56 12.10
CA THR A 72 3.77 3.58 10.87
C THR A 72 4.12 5.02 10.55
N ARG A 73 5.37 5.37 10.76
CA ARG A 73 5.85 6.73 10.48
C ARG A 73 6.21 6.83 9.00
N ALA A 74 5.87 7.96 8.41
CA ALA A 74 6.42 8.33 7.12
C ALA A 74 7.96 8.37 7.22
N LEU A 75 8.63 7.93 6.18
CA LEU A 75 10.07 8.13 6.04
C LEU A 75 10.33 9.63 5.94
N THR A 76 11.42 10.09 6.52
CA THR A 76 11.83 11.48 6.36
C THR A 76 12.24 11.76 4.91
N ARG A 77 12.21 13.01 4.48
CA ARG A 77 12.67 13.41 3.14
C ARG A 77 14.12 12.98 2.90
N ALA A 78 14.98 13.10 3.91
CA ALA A 78 16.38 12.67 3.82
C ALA A 78 16.51 11.15 3.62
N GLN A 79 15.67 10.34 4.30
CA GLN A 79 15.63 8.90 4.10
C GLN A 79 15.17 8.54 2.69
N VAL A 80 14.13 9.19 2.19
CA VAL A 80 13.64 8.99 0.82
C VAL A 80 14.70 9.40 -0.20
N GLU A 81 15.35 10.55 -0.04
CA GLU A 81 16.45 10.97 -0.92
C GLU A 81 17.64 10.00 -0.86
N GLY A 82 17.92 9.44 0.31
CA GLY A 82 18.93 8.40 0.48
C GLY A 82 18.67 7.17 -0.39
N LEU A 83 17.40 6.76 -0.56
CA LEU A 83 17.05 5.64 -1.44
C LEU A 83 17.46 5.88 -2.90
N TRP A 84 17.32 7.12 -3.37
CA TRP A 84 17.62 7.46 -4.76
C TRP A 84 19.13 7.49 -5.07
N ARG A 85 19.95 7.75 -4.07
CA ARG A 85 21.42 7.81 -4.18
C ARG A 85 22.09 6.46 -4.08
N ARG A 86 21.39 5.40 -3.69
CA ARG A 86 21.99 4.06 -3.53
C ARG A 86 22.60 3.54 -4.82
N GLY A 87 23.87 3.18 -4.79
CA GLY A 87 24.58 2.55 -5.91
C GLY A 87 24.47 1.02 -5.95
N ASP A 88 24.18 0.43 -4.80
CA ASP A 88 24.12 -1.02 -4.55
C ASP A 88 22.78 -1.69 -4.92
N VAL A 89 21.82 -0.91 -5.45
CA VAL A 89 20.48 -1.39 -5.78
C VAL A 89 20.29 -1.43 -7.29
N ALA A 90 19.73 -2.54 -7.79
CA ALA A 90 19.48 -2.70 -9.22
C ALA A 90 18.45 -1.68 -9.74
N ILE A 91 18.52 -1.38 -11.04
CA ILE A 91 17.64 -0.40 -11.71
C ILE A 91 16.15 -0.73 -11.51
N ARG A 92 15.79 -2.01 -11.46
CA ARG A 92 14.42 -2.48 -11.27
C ARG A 92 13.87 -2.03 -9.91
N GLU A 93 14.59 -2.25 -8.84
CA GLU A 93 14.21 -1.88 -7.48
C GLU A 93 14.14 -0.37 -7.35
N LYS A 94 15.13 0.37 -7.85
CA LYS A 94 15.12 1.83 -7.86
C LYS A 94 13.91 2.39 -8.57
N THR A 95 13.59 1.86 -9.75
CA THR A 95 12.44 2.32 -10.55
C THR A 95 11.13 2.01 -9.83
N LEU A 96 11.00 0.81 -9.26
CA LEU A 96 9.81 0.42 -8.48
C LEU A 96 9.60 1.35 -7.29
N TRP A 97 10.63 1.57 -6.48
CA TRP A 97 10.55 2.40 -5.29
C TRP A 97 10.24 3.86 -5.64
N ARG A 98 10.87 4.36 -6.71
CA ARG A 98 10.61 5.72 -7.21
C ARG A 98 9.18 5.88 -7.68
N LEU A 99 8.67 4.94 -8.48
CA LEU A 99 7.27 4.95 -8.92
C LEU A 99 6.30 4.90 -7.75
N LEU A 100 6.52 4.01 -6.78
CA LEU A 100 5.65 3.90 -5.60
C LEU A 100 5.56 5.22 -4.82
N TYR A 101 6.67 5.91 -4.66
CA TYR A 101 6.71 7.19 -3.98
C TYR A 101 6.08 8.30 -4.83
N GLU A 102 6.47 8.44 -6.09
CA GLU A 102 6.01 9.54 -6.94
C GLU A 102 4.52 9.44 -7.27
N THR A 103 4.01 8.24 -7.53
CA THR A 103 2.59 8.01 -7.84
C THR A 103 1.71 7.93 -6.59
N ALA A 104 2.27 7.65 -5.43
CA ALA A 104 1.55 7.24 -4.23
C ALA A 104 0.59 6.05 -4.47
N ALA A 105 0.83 5.22 -5.51
CA ALA A 105 0.02 4.07 -5.84
C ALA A 105 0.22 2.91 -4.84
N ARG A 106 -0.72 1.96 -4.81
CA ARG A 106 -0.53 0.71 -4.07
C ARG A 106 0.52 -0.15 -4.77
N ALA A 107 1.34 -0.85 -4.01
CA ALA A 107 2.42 -1.65 -4.59
C ALA A 107 1.91 -2.72 -5.57
N SER A 108 0.75 -3.33 -5.29
CA SER A 108 0.12 -4.27 -6.22
C SER A 108 -0.31 -3.63 -7.54
N GLU A 109 -0.78 -2.39 -7.51
CA GLU A 109 -1.18 -1.66 -8.73
C GLU A 109 0.02 -1.40 -9.63
N VAL A 110 1.14 -0.93 -9.05
CA VAL A 110 2.38 -0.67 -9.80
C VAL A 110 3.02 -1.96 -10.30
N LEU A 111 3.01 -3.03 -9.49
CA LEU A 111 3.55 -4.32 -9.88
C LEU A 111 2.73 -5.00 -10.98
N ASN A 112 1.45 -4.70 -11.08
CA ASN A 112 0.58 -5.25 -12.13
C ASN A 112 0.66 -4.50 -13.46
N LEU A 113 1.37 -3.38 -13.54
CA LEU A 113 1.54 -2.65 -14.80
C LEU A 113 2.22 -3.50 -15.86
N ASN A 114 1.69 -3.41 -17.06
CA ASN A 114 2.33 -3.82 -18.30
C ASN A 114 2.89 -2.60 -19.04
N LEU A 115 3.74 -2.84 -20.03
CA LEU A 115 4.29 -1.77 -20.86
C LEU A 115 3.19 -1.01 -21.61
N GLU A 116 2.14 -1.73 -22.01
CA GLU A 116 0.98 -1.21 -22.73
C GLU A 116 0.13 -0.24 -21.90
N ASP A 117 0.23 -0.33 -20.56
CA ASP A 117 -0.46 0.58 -19.65
C ASP A 117 0.25 1.93 -19.50
N LEU A 118 1.49 2.04 -20.00
CA LEU A 118 2.35 3.20 -19.78
C LEU A 118 2.17 4.26 -20.89
N ASP A 119 1.88 5.48 -20.47
CA ASP A 119 2.01 6.68 -21.31
C ASP A 119 3.26 7.45 -20.83
N LEU A 120 4.41 7.07 -21.38
CA LEU A 120 5.71 7.62 -20.97
C LEU A 120 5.83 9.11 -21.30
N ALA A 121 5.23 9.55 -22.41
CA ALA A 121 5.29 10.94 -22.83
C ALA A 121 4.58 11.86 -21.82
N ASN A 122 3.43 11.43 -21.30
CA ASN A 122 2.64 12.16 -20.34
C ASN A 122 2.92 11.77 -18.89
N LYS A 123 3.91 10.92 -18.63
CA LYS A 123 4.34 10.47 -17.29
C LYS A 123 3.19 9.90 -16.46
N ARG A 124 2.38 9.02 -17.06
CA ARG A 124 1.21 8.41 -16.42
C ARG A 124 1.03 6.95 -16.84
N ALA A 125 0.25 6.22 -16.06
CA ALA A 125 -0.16 4.85 -16.39
C ALA A 125 -1.59 4.59 -15.96
N GLN A 126 -2.24 3.65 -16.62
CA GLN A 126 -3.51 3.11 -16.17
C GLN A 126 -3.27 2.00 -15.15
N VAL A 127 -3.97 2.05 -14.02
CA VAL A 127 -3.95 1.02 -12.98
C VAL A 127 -5.37 0.55 -12.70
N THR A 128 -5.51 -0.74 -12.44
CA THR A 128 -6.79 -1.30 -12.01
C THR A 128 -6.84 -1.34 -10.48
N SER A 129 -7.81 -0.64 -9.90
CA SER A 129 -8.03 -0.61 -8.46
C SER A 129 -8.74 -1.86 -7.94
N LYS A 130 -8.77 -2.05 -6.59
CA LYS A 130 -9.45 -3.18 -5.93
C LYS A 130 -10.97 -3.13 -6.13
N GLY A 131 -11.53 -2.89 -7.14
CA GLY A 131 -12.97 -2.86 -7.45
C GLY A 131 -13.16 -2.94 -8.96
N GLY A 132 -12.05 -3.14 -9.70
CA GLY A 132 -12.07 -3.21 -11.16
C GLY A 132 -12.06 -1.84 -11.85
N ALA A 133 -12.16 -0.73 -11.12
CA ALA A 133 -12.10 0.59 -11.72
C ALA A 133 -10.69 0.86 -12.26
N VAL A 134 -10.64 1.39 -13.49
CA VAL A 134 -9.39 1.81 -14.16
C VAL A 134 -9.17 3.29 -13.85
N GLU A 135 -8.00 3.61 -13.31
CA GLU A 135 -7.63 4.95 -12.86
C GLU A 135 -6.24 5.31 -13.34
N TRP A 136 -5.98 6.62 -13.49
CA TRP A 136 -4.66 7.11 -13.86
C TRP A 136 -3.78 7.36 -12.62
N VAL A 137 -2.52 6.96 -12.72
CA VAL A 137 -1.44 7.36 -11.80
C VAL A 137 -0.42 8.18 -12.54
N PHE A 138 0.16 9.17 -11.85
CA PHE A 138 1.12 10.10 -12.45
C PHE A 138 2.43 10.04 -11.68
N TRP A 139 3.55 10.06 -12.40
CA TRP A 139 4.88 10.13 -11.81
C TRP A 139 5.60 11.41 -12.19
N GLN A 140 6.74 11.63 -11.57
CA GLN A 140 7.58 12.81 -11.77
C GLN A 140 8.83 12.45 -12.58
N THR A 141 9.73 13.40 -12.70
CA THR A 141 10.95 13.26 -13.50
C THR A 141 11.85 12.12 -13.07
N GLY A 142 11.90 11.82 -11.77
CA GLY A 142 12.76 10.74 -11.26
C GLY A 142 12.42 9.36 -11.84
N ALA A 143 11.15 8.98 -11.81
CA ALA A 143 10.71 7.74 -12.43
C ALA A 143 10.78 7.81 -13.97
N ALA A 144 10.49 8.98 -14.57
CA ALA A 144 10.58 9.18 -16.01
C ALA A 144 11.99 8.94 -16.57
N LEU A 145 13.03 9.24 -15.81
CA LEU A 145 14.42 8.98 -16.19
C LEU A 145 14.83 7.51 -16.04
N LEU A 146 14.21 6.78 -15.11
CA LEU A 146 14.55 5.40 -14.82
C LEU A 146 13.77 4.41 -15.68
N LEU A 147 12.52 4.69 -16.00
CA LEU A 147 11.65 3.79 -16.78
C LEU A 147 12.27 3.37 -18.12
N PRO A 148 12.71 4.26 -19.01
CA PRO A 148 13.29 3.85 -20.29
C PRO A 148 14.51 2.93 -20.12
N ARG A 149 15.32 3.18 -19.08
CA ARG A 149 16.50 2.36 -18.76
C ARG A 149 16.12 0.96 -18.25
N LEU A 150 15.02 0.85 -17.49
CA LEU A 150 14.49 -0.43 -17.03
C LEU A 150 13.88 -1.22 -18.19
N LEU A 151 13.10 -0.55 -19.03
CA LEU A 151 12.35 -1.19 -20.11
C LEU A 151 13.26 -1.65 -21.24
N GLY A 152 14.32 -0.89 -21.57
CA GLY A 152 15.22 -1.18 -22.68
C GLY A 152 14.46 -1.23 -24.00
N ARG A 153 14.55 -2.37 -24.70
CA ARG A 153 13.88 -2.60 -25.98
C ARG A 153 12.56 -3.40 -25.88
N ARG A 154 12.08 -3.67 -24.67
CA ARG A 154 10.83 -4.39 -24.47
C ARG A 154 9.65 -3.54 -24.93
N ALA A 155 8.74 -4.15 -25.68
CA ALA A 155 7.56 -3.47 -26.23
C ALA A 155 6.24 -3.93 -25.57
N ALA A 156 6.25 -5.07 -24.87
CA ALA A 156 5.05 -5.65 -24.30
C ALA A 156 5.33 -6.42 -23.00
N GLY A 157 4.28 -6.71 -22.25
CA GLY A 157 4.31 -7.55 -21.05
C GLY A 157 4.63 -6.79 -19.75
N PRO A 158 4.89 -7.52 -18.66
CA PRO A 158 5.03 -6.93 -17.32
C PRO A 158 6.18 -5.93 -17.22
N VAL A 159 5.94 -4.76 -16.61
CA VAL A 159 7.00 -3.74 -16.38
C VAL A 159 8.12 -4.31 -15.51
N PHE A 160 7.76 -4.92 -14.40
CA PHE A 160 8.70 -5.47 -13.42
C PHE A 160 8.79 -6.98 -13.52
N LEU A 161 9.98 -7.49 -13.83
CA LEU A 161 10.24 -8.92 -14.04
C LEU A 161 10.99 -9.52 -12.85
N ALA A 162 10.70 -10.79 -12.56
CA ALA A 162 11.48 -11.60 -11.63
C ALA A 162 12.90 -11.86 -12.17
N ASP A 163 13.82 -12.25 -11.30
CA ASP A 163 15.23 -12.50 -11.70
C ASP A 163 15.39 -13.74 -12.56
N ARG A 164 14.51 -14.74 -12.37
CA ARG A 164 14.58 -16.05 -13.04
C ARG A 164 13.24 -16.36 -13.70
N LYS A 165 13.28 -17.28 -14.67
CA LYS A 165 12.07 -17.88 -15.23
C LYS A 165 11.31 -18.63 -14.13
N PRO A 166 9.97 -18.66 -14.20
CA PRO A 166 9.17 -19.41 -13.23
C PRO A 166 9.42 -20.91 -13.39
N THR A 167 9.47 -21.62 -12.27
CA THR A 167 9.55 -23.09 -12.22
C THR A 167 8.20 -23.78 -12.26
N ARG A 168 7.12 -23.02 -12.08
CA ARG A 168 5.73 -23.47 -12.14
C ARG A 168 5.00 -22.71 -13.24
N ALA A 169 3.93 -23.30 -13.76
CA ALA A 169 3.06 -22.62 -14.72
C ALA A 169 2.50 -21.33 -14.10
N VAL A 170 2.58 -20.24 -14.86
CA VAL A 170 1.98 -18.93 -14.54
C VAL A 170 1.17 -18.48 -15.74
N PRO A 171 0.17 -17.60 -15.55
CA PRO A 171 -0.60 -17.04 -16.65
C PRO A 171 0.30 -16.38 -17.69
N THR A 172 -0.01 -16.56 -18.98
CA THR A 172 0.77 -15.96 -20.09
C THR A 172 0.85 -14.44 -19.98
N ALA A 173 -0.21 -13.79 -19.49
CA ALA A 173 -0.24 -12.35 -19.27
C ALA A 173 0.79 -11.88 -18.21
N ASP A 174 1.28 -12.77 -17.37
CA ASP A 174 2.31 -12.50 -16.37
C ASP A 174 3.72 -12.86 -16.84
N LEU A 175 3.89 -13.23 -18.10
CA LEU A 175 5.18 -13.56 -18.70
C LEU A 175 5.63 -12.45 -19.65
N ASP A 176 6.91 -12.13 -19.58
CA ASP A 176 7.56 -11.36 -20.64
C ASP A 176 7.68 -12.21 -21.91
N PRO A 177 7.12 -11.77 -23.05
CA PRO A 177 7.02 -12.60 -24.24
C PRO A 177 8.38 -12.96 -24.85
N VAL A 178 9.41 -12.17 -24.60
CA VAL A 178 10.76 -12.38 -25.17
C VAL A 178 11.61 -13.26 -24.25
N THR A 179 11.67 -12.93 -22.97
CA THR A 179 12.57 -13.61 -22.02
C THR A 179 11.93 -14.80 -21.31
N GLY A 180 10.60 -14.90 -21.30
CA GLY A 180 9.83 -15.87 -20.53
C GLY A 180 9.94 -15.68 -19.00
N ARG A 181 10.44 -14.52 -18.54
CA ARG A 181 10.51 -14.20 -17.12
C ARG A 181 9.15 -13.73 -16.63
N ALA A 182 8.79 -14.15 -15.43
CA ALA A 182 7.50 -13.78 -14.86
C ALA A 182 7.52 -12.37 -14.25
N ARG A 183 6.33 -11.79 -14.09
CA ARG A 183 6.07 -10.59 -13.30
C ARG A 183 6.68 -10.72 -11.90
N LEU A 184 7.27 -9.64 -11.40
CA LEU A 184 7.79 -9.58 -10.03
C LEU A 184 6.62 -9.64 -9.02
N SER A 185 6.60 -10.68 -8.20
CA SER A 185 5.55 -10.82 -7.19
C SER A 185 5.68 -9.79 -6.08
N TYR A 186 4.54 -9.38 -5.50
CA TYR A 186 4.51 -8.49 -4.34
C TYR A 186 5.40 -8.99 -3.19
N ARG A 187 5.32 -10.29 -2.88
CA ARG A 187 6.11 -10.90 -1.81
C ARG A 187 7.62 -10.71 -2.05
N ARG A 188 8.08 -10.93 -3.28
CA ARG A 188 9.49 -10.76 -3.63
C ARG A 188 9.89 -9.29 -3.60
N ALA A 189 9.08 -8.40 -4.14
CA ALA A 189 9.32 -6.96 -4.10
C ALA A 189 9.42 -6.43 -2.66
N ALA A 190 8.48 -6.83 -1.80
CA ALA A 190 8.47 -6.46 -0.38
C ALA A 190 9.70 -7.00 0.35
N HIS A 191 10.08 -8.25 0.10
CA HIS A 191 11.29 -8.85 0.68
C HIS A 191 12.56 -8.09 0.26
N LEU A 192 12.71 -7.77 -1.02
CA LEU A 192 13.86 -7.03 -1.53
C LEU A 192 13.96 -5.64 -0.89
N PHE A 193 12.83 -4.93 -0.77
CA PHE A 193 12.80 -3.62 -0.13
C PHE A 193 13.15 -3.71 1.35
N HIS A 194 12.53 -4.65 2.07
CA HIS A 194 12.79 -4.85 3.50
C HIS A 194 14.25 -5.23 3.78
N THR A 195 14.80 -6.16 3.01
CA THR A 195 16.22 -6.57 3.13
C THR A 195 17.17 -5.41 2.89
N ALA A 196 16.86 -4.55 1.92
CA ALA A 196 17.72 -3.42 1.58
C ALA A 196 17.60 -2.25 2.57
N THR A 197 16.46 -2.07 3.26
CA THR A 197 16.15 -0.83 3.99
C THR A 197 15.69 -1.04 5.43
N GLY A 198 15.19 -2.23 5.77
CA GLY A 198 14.46 -2.49 7.02
C GLY A 198 13.02 -1.96 7.02
N TRP A 199 12.55 -1.33 5.94
CA TRP A 199 11.23 -0.73 5.84
C TRP A 199 10.27 -1.57 4.99
N ASP A 200 8.97 -1.23 5.06
CA ASP A 200 7.92 -1.84 4.26
C ASP A 200 7.57 -1.00 3.04
N LEU A 201 7.24 -1.64 1.90
CA LEU A 201 6.85 -0.93 0.66
C LEU A 201 5.71 0.06 0.88
N HIS A 202 4.79 -0.23 1.80
CA HIS A 202 3.67 0.66 2.10
C HIS A 202 4.12 2.01 2.67
N GLN A 203 5.28 2.06 3.33
CA GLN A 203 5.83 3.30 3.87
C GLN A 203 6.17 4.31 2.76
N LEU A 204 6.52 3.87 1.54
CA LEU A 204 6.75 4.77 0.41
C LEU A 204 5.48 5.55 0.04
N ARG A 205 4.34 4.85 -0.05
CA ARG A 205 3.04 5.50 -0.28
C ARG A 205 2.65 6.39 0.88
N HIS A 206 2.85 5.92 2.11
CA HIS A 206 2.57 6.71 3.32
C HIS A 206 3.38 8.00 3.30
N SER A 207 4.69 7.92 3.06
CA SER A 207 5.58 9.08 2.99
C SER A 207 5.19 10.04 1.88
N ALA A 208 4.84 9.53 0.70
CA ALA A 208 4.42 10.37 -0.43
C ALA A 208 3.19 11.21 -0.11
N LEU A 209 2.19 10.63 0.57
CA LEU A 209 0.97 11.33 0.94
C LEU A 209 1.20 12.30 2.11
N THR A 210 2.00 11.90 3.10
CA THR A 210 2.38 12.77 4.23
C THR A 210 3.17 13.97 3.74
N HIS A 211 4.18 13.77 2.91
CA HIS A 211 4.98 14.87 2.36
C HIS A 211 4.15 15.81 1.48
N ALA A 212 3.20 15.26 0.69
CA ALA A 212 2.30 16.10 -0.09
C ALA A 212 1.38 16.96 0.81
N ALA A 213 0.88 16.39 1.91
CA ALA A 213 0.08 17.13 2.89
C ALA A 213 0.93 18.23 3.57
N GLU A 214 2.18 17.92 3.95
CA GLU A 214 3.12 18.88 4.52
C GLU A 214 3.53 19.99 3.55
N ASP A 215 3.50 19.72 2.25
CA ASP A 215 3.73 20.71 1.18
C ASP A 215 2.48 21.56 0.88
N GLY A 216 1.40 21.36 1.64
CA GLY A 216 0.18 22.15 1.49
C GLY A 216 -0.76 21.69 0.39
N THR A 217 -0.59 20.46 -0.13
CA THR A 217 -1.55 19.88 -1.08
C THR A 217 -2.93 19.81 -0.42
N ASN A 218 -3.94 20.38 -1.06
CA ASN A 218 -5.30 20.40 -0.53
C ASN A 218 -5.95 19.00 -0.49
N THR A 219 -6.94 18.84 0.36
CA THR A 219 -7.62 17.55 0.58
C THR A 219 -8.22 16.93 -0.70
N PRO A 220 -8.91 17.66 -1.60
CA PRO A 220 -9.38 17.10 -2.85
C PRO A 220 -8.26 16.52 -3.72
N MET A 221 -7.14 17.22 -3.84
CA MET A 221 -5.99 16.75 -4.61
C MET A 221 -5.32 15.54 -3.95
N LEU A 222 -5.22 15.51 -2.60
CA LEU A 222 -4.73 14.34 -1.87
C LEU A 222 -5.64 13.13 -2.06
N LEU A 223 -6.98 13.32 -2.07
CA LEU A 223 -7.95 12.27 -2.39
C LEU A 223 -7.73 11.72 -3.80
N ALA A 224 -7.66 12.60 -4.78
CA ALA A 224 -7.42 12.22 -6.18
C ALA A 224 -6.11 11.45 -6.34
N ARG A 225 -5.00 11.96 -5.75
CA ARG A 225 -3.69 11.31 -5.83
C ARG A 225 -3.65 9.97 -5.10
N SER A 226 -4.28 9.87 -3.95
CA SER A 226 -4.30 8.65 -3.13
C SER A 226 -5.30 7.62 -3.62
N ARG A 227 -6.33 8.08 -4.36
CA ARG A 227 -7.45 7.25 -4.79
C ARG A 227 -8.13 6.53 -3.61
N HIS A 228 -8.29 7.24 -2.49
CA HIS A 228 -9.09 6.80 -1.37
C HIS A 228 -10.56 7.14 -1.60
N ALA A 229 -11.45 6.21 -1.26
CA ALA A 229 -12.89 6.42 -1.40
C ALA A 229 -13.48 7.43 -0.40
N SER A 230 -12.74 7.77 0.67
CA SER A 230 -13.23 8.69 1.70
C SER A 230 -12.11 9.55 2.30
N VAL A 231 -12.46 10.77 2.70
CA VAL A 231 -11.58 11.69 3.44
C VAL A 231 -11.09 11.07 4.74
N ARG A 232 -11.93 10.30 5.43
CA ARG A 232 -11.56 9.60 6.67
C ARG A 232 -10.33 8.70 6.50
N SER A 233 -10.18 8.11 5.32
CA SER A 233 -9.00 7.29 5.00
C SER A 233 -7.73 8.11 4.85
N LEU A 234 -7.85 9.44 4.62
CA LEU A 234 -6.72 10.37 4.54
C LEU A 234 -6.28 10.94 5.88
N GLU A 235 -7.11 10.86 6.93
CA GLU A 235 -6.83 11.49 8.23
C GLU A 235 -5.47 11.09 8.81
N ARG A 236 -5.02 9.85 8.52
CA ARG A 236 -3.71 9.38 8.95
C ARG A 236 -2.52 10.08 8.28
N TYR A 237 -2.74 10.66 7.09
CA TYR A 237 -1.73 11.36 6.30
C TYR A 237 -1.87 12.88 6.41
N ALA A 238 -3.08 13.38 6.63
CA ALA A 238 -3.44 14.78 6.65
C ALA A 238 -3.31 15.42 8.05
N ARG A 239 -2.29 15.02 8.81
CA ARG A 239 -1.95 15.64 10.11
C ARG A 239 -0.58 16.30 10.00
N PRO A 240 -0.48 17.49 9.36
CA PRO A 240 0.78 18.20 9.27
C PRO A 240 1.30 18.52 10.67
N GLY A 241 2.60 18.33 10.86
CA GLY A 241 3.28 18.71 12.10
C GLY A 241 3.35 20.25 12.26
N PRO A 242 3.72 20.74 13.45
CA PRO A 242 3.82 22.19 13.72
C PRO A 242 4.72 22.93 12.73
N GLU A 243 5.82 22.32 12.31
CA GLU A 243 6.76 22.90 11.37
C GLU A 243 6.15 23.06 9.97
N ALA A 244 5.29 22.15 9.54
CA ALA A 244 4.58 22.27 8.26
C ALA A 244 3.55 23.39 8.31
N VAL A 245 2.86 23.55 9.42
CA VAL A 245 1.93 24.67 9.65
C VAL A 245 2.68 26.00 9.64
N ALA A 246 3.81 26.09 10.35
CA ALA A 246 4.64 27.28 10.40
C ALA A 246 5.15 27.68 8.99
N ARG A 247 5.64 26.72 8.20
CA ARG A 247 6.07 26.98 6.81
C ARG A 247 4.91 27.46 5.94
N HIS A 248 3.74 26.86 6.08
CA HIS A 248 2.56 27.27 5.31
C HIS A 248 2.15 28.69 5.64
N LEU A 249 2.10 29.05 6.92
CA LEU A 249 1.80 30.41 7.36
C LEU A 249 2.82 31.41 6.84
N ALA A 250 4.12 31.10 6.93
CA ALA A 250 5.19 31.95 6.40
C ALA A 250 5.09 32.15 4.87
N ALA A 251 4.74 31.10 4.13
CA ALA A 251 4.58 31.16 2.67
C ALA A 251 3.32 31.93 2.24
N THR A 252 2.30 31.96 3.07
CA THR A 252 1.02 32.64 2.80
C THR A 252 0.89 34.01 3.44
N ASP A 253 1.87 34.44 4.23
CA ASP A 253 1.86 35.75 4.92
C ASP A 253 1.88 36.91 3.92
N PRO A 254 0.82 37.73 3.84
CA PRO A 254 0.76 38.86 2.94
C PRO A 254 1.76 39.97 3.32
N ALA A 255 2.12 40.06 4.61
CA ALA A 255 3.03 41.07 5.11
C ALA A 255 4.49 40.75 4.72
N ALA A 256 4.88 39.47 4.69
CA ALA A 256 6.19 39.04 4.25
C ALA A 256 6.47 39.34 2.74
N ARG A 257 5.42 39.40 1.92
CA ARG A 257 5.49 39.71 0.49
C ARG A 257 5.65 41.20 0.19
N ARG A 258 5.45 42.08 1.17
CA ARG A 258 5.51 43.53 1.01
C ARG A 258 6.84 44.17 1.42
N ARG A 259 7.90 43.37 1.67
CA ARG A 259 9.24 43.98 1.88
C ARG A 259 9.72 44.52 0.54
N PRO A 260 9.81 45.85 0.37
CA PRO A 260 10.53 46.41 -0.75
C PRO A 260 12.00 46.01 -0.58
N GLY A 261 12.61 45.55 -1.65
CA GLY A 261 14.05 45.41 -1.71
C GLY A 261 14.72 46.76 -1.42
N PRO A 262 15.96 46.71 -0.97
CA PRO A 262 16.74 47.93 -0.74
C PRO A 262 16.92 48.74 -2.00
#